data_558c8b49fc49e440a9379a444fadb12b
#
_entry.id   558c8b49fc49e440a9379a444fadb12b
#
_cell.length_a   1.000
_cell.length_b   1.000
_cell.length_c   1.000
_cell.angle_alpha   90.00
_cell.angle_beta   90.00
_cell.angle_gamma   90.00
#
_symmetry.space_group_name_H-M   'P 1'
#
loop_
_entity.id
_entity.type
_entity.pdbx_description
1 polymer ?
#
loop_
_entity_poly.entity_id
_entity_poly.type
_entity_poly.pdbx_seq_one_letter_code
_entity_poly.pdbx_strand_id
1 'polypeptide(L)'
;MPLYFSAHTTACLTKQALRELMKGLLTATDMKVRRCVASQLGGRMLTEVEAPNQPTLEKWFIARRINCEWIMRLDLDGKDGTVTEY
;
A
#
# COMPACT_ATOMS: atom_id res chain seq x y z
N MET A 1 -8.36 -11.36 -7.50
CA MET A 1 -8.83 -10.46 -6.42
C MET A 1 -8.65 -9.00 -6.84
N PRO A 2 -9.52 -8.11 -6.37
CA PRO A 2 -9.35 -6.68 -6.65
C PRO A 2 -8.00 -6.15 -6.17
N LEU A 3 -7.53 -5.13 -6.86
CA LEU A 3 -6.29 -4.46 -6.55
C LEU A 3 -6.60 -3.08 -5.96
N TYR A 4 -5.93 -2.74 -4.87
CA TYR A 4 -6.14 -1.49 -4.16
C TYR A 4 -4.85 -0.69 -4.04
N PHE A 5 -4.99 0.62 -4.11
CA PHE A 5 -3.92 1.56 -3.79
C PHE A 5 -4.24 2.20 -2.44
N SER A 6 -3.22 2.40 -1.62
CA SER A 6 -3.41 3.05 -0.33
C SER A 6 -2.28 4.03 -0.04
N ALA A 7 -2.58 5.03 0.77
CA ALA A 7 -1.60 6.02 1.20
C ALA A 7 -1.49 6.05 2.71
N HIS A 8 -0.26 6.19 3.20
CA HIS A 8 0.05 6.13 4.62
C HIS A 8 1.01 7.24 5.00
N THR A 9 0.76 7.87 6.14
CA THR A 9 1.66 8.89 6.68
C THR A 9 2.86 8.21 7.34
N THR A 10 4.05 8.59 6.94
CA THR A 10 5.31 8.07 7.48
C THR A 10 6.27 9.19 7.89
N ALA A 11 5.74 10.40 8.12
CA ALA A 11 6.54 11.59 8.36
C ALA A 11 7.45 11.51 9.58
N CYS A 12 7.06 10.75 10.61
CA CYS A 12 7.83 10.61 11.85
C CYS A 12 8.79 9.42 11.84
N LEU A 13 8.86 8.67 10.75
CA LEU A 13 9.75 7.52 10.67
C LEU A 13 11.13 7.89 10.15
N THR A 14 12.15 7.28 10.73
CA THR A 14 13.50 7.35 10.18
C THR A 14 13.57 6.51 8.91
N LYS A 15 14.60 6.71 8.11
CA LYS A 15 14.80 5.91 6.89
C LYS A 15 14.89 4.42 7.22
N GLN A 16 15.56 4.06 8.31
CA GLN A 16 15.68 2.68 8.75
C GLN A 16 14.32 2.10 9.15
N ALA A 17 13.54 2.84 9.94
CA ALA A 17 12.20 2.40 10.35
C ALA A 17 11.28 2.24 9.15
N LEU A 18 11.38 3.14 8.16
CA LEU A 18 10.61 3.06 6.93
C LEU A 18 10.96 1.82 6.12
N ARG A 19 12.25 1.50 5.99
CA ARG A 19 12.69 0.26 5.32
C ARG A 19 12.13 -0.97 5.99
N GLU A 20 12.16 -1.03 7.33
CA GLU A 20 11.64 -2.16 8.07
C GLU A 20 10.13 -2.31 7.89
N LEU A 21 9.40 -1.19 7.90
CA LEU A 21 7.97 -1.20 7.64
C LEU A 21 7.66 -1.76 6.25
N MET A 22 8.30 -1.24 5.23
CA MET A 22 8.09 -1.68 3.84
C MET A 22 8.44 -3.15 3.66
N LYS A 23 9.56 -3.59 4.23
CA LYS A 23 9.97 -4.98 4.17
C LYS A 23 8.95 -5.90 4.85
N GLY A 24 8.43 -5.49 6.01
CA GLY A 24 7.41 -6.25 6.71
C GLY A 24 6.12 -6.40 5.91
N LEU A 25 5.71 -5.35 5.22
CA LEU A 25 4.54 -5.40 4.35
C LEU A 25 4.76 -6.33 3.15
N LEU A 26 5.92 -6.22 2.49
CA LEU A 26 6.23 -7.00 1.29
C LEU A 26 6.41 -8.48 1.58
N THR A 27 6.78 -8.85 2.80
CA THR A 27 6.99 -10.25 3.20
C THR A 27 5.81 -10.86 3.93
N ALA A 28 4.72 -10.12 4.11
CA ALA A 28 3.51 -10.62 4.75
C ALA A 28 2.93 -11.80 3.95
N THR A 29 2.44 -12.81 4.66
CA THR A 29 1.88 -14.02 4.04
C THR A 29 0.35 -14.02 4.04
N ASP A 30 -0.27 -13.20 4.86
CA ASP A 30 -1.72 -13.10 5.02
C ASP A 30 -2.37 -12.05 4.11
N MET A 31 -1.57 -11.27 3.40
CA MET A 31 -2.05 -10.27 2.44
C MET A 31 -1.00 -10.12 1.37
N LYS A 32 -1.42 -9.96 0.13
CA LYS A 32 -0.49 -9.84 -0.98
C LYS A 32 -0.21 -8.38 -1.32
N VAL A 33 0.83 -7.85 -0.70
CA VAL A 33 1.36 -6.52 -1.03
C VAL A 33 2.29 -6.67 -2.21
N ARG A 34 1.86 -6.17 -3.36
CA ARG A 34 2.62 -6.33 -4.62
C ARG A 34 3.76 -5.34 -4.72
N ARG A 35 3.55 -4.14 -4.19
CA ARG A 35 4.50 -3.06 -4.31
C ARG A 35 4.24 -2.01 -3.24
N CYS A 36 5.29 -1.39 -2.74
CA CYS A 36 5.18 -0.17 -1.96
C CYS A 36 6.29 0.78 -2.35
N VAL A 37 5.98 2.05 -2.37
CA VAL A 37 6.93 3.13 -2.65
C VAL A 37 6.80 4.18 -1.56
N ALA A 38 7.88 4.87 -1.27
CA ALA A 38 7.85 5.86 -0.21
C ALA A 38 8.71 7.05 -0.55
N SER A 39 8.28 8.22 -0.08
CA SER A 39 9.08 9.43 -0.09
C SER A 39 9.37 9.81 1.36
N GLN A 40 10.62 9.75 1.75
CA GLN A 40 11.00 10.13 3.12
C GLN A 40 10.79 11.63 3.33
N LEU A 41 11.20 12.44 2.36
CA LEU A 41 11.02 13.88 2.42
C LEU A 41 9.55 14.27 2.41
N GLY A 42 8.76 13.60 1.57
CA GLY A 42 7.32 13.84 1.49
C GLY A 42 6.53 13.25 2.65
N GLY A 43 7.14 12.37 3.45
CA GLY A 43 6.51 11.78 4.62
C GLY A 43 5.34 10.86 4.31
N ARG A 44 5.35 10.19 3.16
CA ARG A 44 4.26 9.30 2.74
C ARG A 44 4.77 8.03 2.10
N MET A 45 3.96 6.97 2.26
CA MET A 45 4.17 5.69 1.60
C MET A 45 2.89 5.33 0.84
N LEU A 46 3.06 4.77 -0.34
CA LEU A 46 1.95 4.25 -1.14
C LEU A 46 2.12 2.74 -1.28
N THR A 47 1.02 2.01 -1.20
CA THR A 47 1.03 0.56 -1.37
C THR A 47 0.09 0.12 -2.48
N GLU A 48 0.42 -0.98 -3.12
CA GLU A 48 -0.43 -1.66 -4.09
C GLU A 48 -0.68 -3.07 -3.57
N VAL A 49 -1.94 -3.40 -3.27
CA VAL A 49 -2.30 -4.61 -2.53
C VAL A 49 -3.46 -5.33 -3.19
N GLU A 50 -3.34 -6.66 -3.34
CA GLU A 50 -4.46 -7.51 -3.72
C GLU A 50 -5.20 -7.93 -2.45
N ALA A 51 -6.51 -7.63 -2.40
CA ALA A 51 -7.35 -7.95 -1.26
C ALA A 51 -8.76 -8.33 -1.73
N PRO A 52 -9.49 -9.14 -0.97
CA PRO A 52 -10.84 -9.55 -1.38
C PRO A 52 -11.83 -8.37 -1.42
N ASN A 53 -11.70 -7.41 -0.54
CA ASN A 53 -12.51 -6.20 -0.50
C ASN A 53 -11.83 -5.13 0.35
N GLN A 54 -12.33 -3.90 0.25
CA GLN A 54 -11.72 -2.77 0.97
C GLN A 54 -11.81 -2.90 2.50
N PRO A 55 -12.96 -3.28 3.09
CA PRO A 55 -13.03 -3.42 4.55
C PRO A 55 -12.03 -4.42 5.13
N THR A 56 -11.77 -5.52 4.43
CA THR A 56 -10.77 -6.51 4.85
C THR A 56 -9.38 -5.89 4.87
N LEU A 57 -9.05 -5.12 3.83
CA LEU A 57 -7.76 -4.44 3.75
C LEU A 57 -7.60 -3.38 4.84
N GLU A 58 -8.64 -2.60 5.10
CA GLU A 58 -8.62 -1.60 6.17
C GLU A 58 -8.35 -2.24 7.53
N LYS A 59 -9.02 -3.34 7.82
CA LYS A 59 -8.83 -4.09 9.08
C LYS A 59 -7.41 -4.62 9.18
N TRP A 60 -6.85 -5.08 8.08
CA TRP A 60 -5.49 -5.60 8.05
C TRP A 60 -4.46 -4.52 8.41
N PHE A 61 -4.62 -3.32 7.86
CA PHE A 61 -3.75 -2.19 8.21
C PHE A 61 -3.92 -1.78 9.67
N ILE A 62 -5.16 -1.73 10.16
CA ILE A 62 -5.44 -1.38 11.57
C ILE A 62 -4.78 -2.37 12.51
N ALA A 63 -4.87 -3.67 12.21
CA ALA A 63 -4.26 -4.72 13.02
C ALA A 63 -2.74 -4.59 13.08
N ARG A 64 -2.14 -4.04 12.04
CA ARG A 64 -0.70 -3.77 11.99
C ARG A 64 -0.32 -2.40 12.53
N ARG A 65 -1.29 -1.64 13.03
CA ARG A 65 -1.12 -0.28 13.56
C ARG A 65 -0.54 0.67 12.50
N ILE A 66 -0.98 0.50 11.27
CA ILE A 66 -0.58 1.36 10.15
C ILE A 66 -1.72 2.32 9.86
N ASN A 67 -1.44 3.62 9.97
CA ASN A 67 -2.39 4.66 9.60
C ASN A 67 -2.62 4.64 8.10
N CYS A 68 -3.88 4.74 7.71
CA CYS A 68 -4.26 4.78 6.31
C CYS A 68 -4.98 6.08 6.03
N GLU A 69 -4.43 6.92 5.16
CA GLU A 69 -5.07 8.17 4.77
C GLU A 69 -6.25 7.92 3.84
N TRP A 70 -6.04 7.04 2.87
CA TRP A 70 -7.09 6.62 1.94
C TRP A 70 -6.74 5.28 1.32
N ILE A 71 -7.79 4.59 0.85
CA ILE A 71 -7.70 3.37 0.05
C ILE A 71 -8.62 3.56 -1.13
N MET A 72 -8.17 3.21 -2.33
CA MET A 72 -9.01 3.22 -3.52
C MET A 72 -8.81 1.95 -4.33
N ARG A 73 -9.89 1.46 -4.91
CA ARG A 73 -9.83 0.34 -5.82
C ARG A 73 -9.29 0.81 -7.16
N LEU A 74 -8.38 0.04 -7.73
CA LEU A 74 -7.83 0.32 -9.04
C LEU A 74 -8.67 -0.36 -10.12
N ASP A 75 -9.11 0.41 -11.11
CA ASP A 75 -9.93 -0.09 -12.21
C ASP A 75 -9.19 -0.07 -13.54
N LEU A 76 -8.30 0.89 -13.72
CA LEU A 76 -7.59 1.09 -14.98
C LEU A 76 -6.09 1.23 -14.73
N ASP A 77 -5.30 0.66 -15.62
CA ASP A 77 -3.84 0.75 -15.57
C ASP A 77 -3.33 1.34 -16.89
N GLY A 78 -2.68 2.50 -16.80
CA GLY A 78 -2.04 3.15 -17.93
C GLY A 78 -0.54 2.92 -17.92
N LYS A 79 -0.02 2.31 -19.00
CA LYS A 79 1.40 2.02 -19.09
C LYS A 79 1.82 1.95 -20.55
N ASP A 80 2.94 2.58 -20.87
CA ASP A 80 3.54 2.53 -22.21
C ASP A 80 2.56 2.93 -23.33
N GLY A 81 1.78 3.99 -23.09
CA GLY A 81 0.85 4.51 -24.05
C GLY A 81 -0.46 3.73 -24.20
N THR A 82 -0.66 2.73 -23.35
CA THR A 82 -1.84 1.84 -23.40
C THR A 82 -2.57 1.88 -22.06
N VAL A 83 -3.88 1.79 -22.12
CA VAL A 83 -4.74 1.70 -20.92
C VAL A 83 -5.46 0.36 -20.96
N THR A 84 -5.33 -0.40 -19.85
CA THR A 84 -6.00 -1.69 -19.70
C THR A 84 -6.87 -1.69 -18.44
N GLU A 85 -7.85 -2.57 -18.37
CA GLU A 85 -8.67 -2.76 -17.19
C GLU A 85 -8.06 -3.85 -16.31
N TYR A 86 -8.20 -3.64 -15.00
CA TYR A 86 -7.83 -4.68 -14.03
C TYR A 86 -8.85 -5.81 -13.99
#